data_31a5a26f29e94bc3850f84c738e2468c
#
_entry.id   31a5a26f29e94bc3850f84c738e2468c
#
_cell.length_a   1.000
_cell.length_b   1.000
_cell.length_c   1.000
_cell.angle_alpha   90.00
_cell.angle_beta   90.00
_cell.angle_gamma   90.00
#
_symmetry.space_group_name_H-M   'P 1'
#
loop_
_entity.id
_entity.type
_entity.pdbx_description
1 polymer ?
#
loop_
_entity_poly.entity_id
_entity_poly.type
_entity_poly.pdbx_seq_one_letter_code
_entity_poly.pdbx_strand_id
1 'polypeptide(L)'
;QRAQMSLELAAALFEIENILIGRAIYTTSPEGTAESSVTYSRIWGKNALLIYVPSVPSLRTPAAGYTFTWRRVPNSLRYIKRMRDEEREADIIEANAYYDHKVTGASAGLFASAAVA
;
A
#
# COMPACT_ATOMS: atom_id res chain seq x y z
N GLN A 1 -23.57 -23.37 -14.18
CA GLN A 1 -22.61 -22.37 -14.72
C GLN A 1 -22.41 -21.31 -13.66
N ARG A 2 -21.22 -21.26 -13.03
CA ARG A 2 -20.83 -20.13 -12.17
C ARG A 2 -20.53 -18.98 -13.13
N ALA A 3 -21.36 -17.95 -13.12
CA ALA A 3 -21.06 -16.71 -13.83
C ALA A 3 -19.74 -16.16 -13.29
N GLN A 4 -18.73 -16.08 -14.15
CA GLN A 4 -17.48 -15.43 -13.78
C GLN A 4 -17.77 -13.92 -13.72
N MET A 5 -17.83 -13.38 -12.51
CA MET A 5 -17.95 -11.95 -12.32
C MET A 5 -16.60 -11.32 -12.66
N SER A 6 -16.54 -10.53 -13.73
CA SER A 6 -15.36 -9.73 -14.04
C SER A 6 -15.26 -8.53 -13.09
N LEU A 7 -14.04 -8.01 -12.89
CA LEU A 7 -13.81 -6.80 -12.08
C LEU A 7 -14.63 -5.61 -12.61
N GLU A 8 -14.73 -5.50 -13.93
CA GLU A 8 -15.51 -4.45 -14.59
C GLU A 8 -17.00 -4.54 -14.28
N LEU A 9 -17.56 -5.76 -14.29
CA LEU A 9 -18.96 -5.97 -13.94
C LEU A 9 -19.22 -5.66 -12.45
N ALA A 10 -18.28 -6.03 -11.56
CA ALA A 10 -18.37 -5.69 -10.15
C ALA A 10 -18.27 -4.18 -9.92
N ALA A 11 -17.35 -3.50 -10.60
CA ALA A 11 -17.20 -2.06 -10.54
C ALA A 11 -18.46 -1.32 -10.99
N ALA A 12 -19.05 -1.77 -12.09
CA ALA A 12 -20.30 -1.20 -12.61
C ALA A 12 -21.51 -1.46 -11.70
N LEU A 13 -21.59 -2.66 -11.08
CA LEU A 13 -22.69 -3.02 -10.18
C LEU A 13 -22.70 -2.18 -8.90
N PHE A 14 -21.51 -1.88 -8.37
CA PHE A 14 -21.36 -1.10 -7.13
C PHE A 14 -21.07 0.37 -7.38
N GLU A 15 -21.04 0.82 -8.63
CA GLU A 15 -20.70 2.20 -9.03
C GLU A 15 -19.35 2.67 -8.44
N ILE A 16 -18.37 1.74 -8.39
CA ILE A 16 -17.03 1.99 -7.87
C ILE A 16 -16.07 2.24 -9.03
N GLU A 17 -15.34 3.34 -9.02
CA GLU A 17 -14.40 3.69 -10.09
C GLU A 17 -13.22 2.72 -10.16
N ASN A 18 -12.67 2.30 -9.01
CA ASN A 18 -11.46 1.50 -8.96
C ASN A 18 -11.57 0.36 -7.95
N ILE A 19 -11.30 -0.86 -8.41
CA ILE A 19 -11.19 -2.05 -7.56
C ILE A 19 -9.73 -2.51 -7.58
N LEU A 20 -9.09 -2.50 -6.41
CA LEU A 20 -7.73 -2.95 -6.21
C LEU A 20 -7.71 -4.29 -5.46
N ILE A 21 -7.01 -5.27 -6.01
CA ILE A 21 -6.85 -6.58 -5.38
C ILE A 21 -5.46 -6.67 -4.76
N GLY A 22 -5.40 -6.86 -3.44
CA GLY A 22 -4.15 -7.11 -2.72
C GLY A 22 -3.61 -8.50 -3.05
N ARG A 23 -2.55 -8.57 -3.85
CA ARG A 23 -1.92 -9.82 -4.29
C ARG A 23 -0.65 -10.17 -3.53
N ALA A 24 -0.18 -9.29 -2.68
CA ALA A 24 1.05 -9.50 -1.92
C ALA A 24 0.93 -10.71 -0.97
N ILE A 25 1.96 -11.53 -0.98
CA ILE A 25 2.08 -12.74 -0.15
C ILE A 25 3.33 -12.63 0.71
N TYR A 26 3.33 -13.34 1.83
CA TYR A 26 4.50 -13.52 2.67
C TYR A 26 4.63 -14.98 3.08
N THR A 27 5.85 -15.40 3.39
CA THR A 27 6.09 -16.75 3.90
C THR A 27 5.73 -16.85 5.37
N THR A 28 5.02 -17.91 5.74
CA THR A 28 4.66 -18.23 7.13
C THR A 28 5.55 -19.30 7.72
N SER A 29 6.42 -19.92 6.90
CA SER A 29 7.35 -20.95 7.33
C SER A 29 8.56 -20.34 8.05
N PRO A 30 9.15 -21.05 9.04
CA PRO A 30 10.39 -20.64 9.69
C PRO A 30 11.54 -20.52 8.69
N GLU A 31 12.52 -19.69 9.03
CA GLU A 31 13.75 -19.57 8.26
C GLU A 31 14.48 -20.93 8.21
N GLY A 32 15.05 -21.29 7.05
CA GLY A 32 15.70 -22.58 6.82
C GLY A 32 14.77 -23.71 6.40
N THR A 33 13.46 -23.47 6.24
CA THR A 33 12.54 -24.48 5.71
C THR A 33 12.89 -24.82 4.25
N ALA A 34 12.87 -26.12 3.91
CA ALA A 34 13.11 -26.56 2.54
C ALA A 34 12.10 -25.93 1.57
N GLU A 35 12.54 -25.50 0.39
CA GLU A 35 11.76 -24.74 -0.58
C GLU A 35 10.44 -25.43 -0.97
N SER A 36 10.45 -26.77 -1.03
CA SER A 36 9.26 -27.59 -1.30
C SER A 36 8.18 -27.56 -0.20
N SER A 37 8.55 -27.12 1.01
CA SER A 37 7.67 -27.11 2.19
C SER A 37 7.31 -25.71 2.66
N VAL A 38 7.69 -24.67 1.90
CA VAL A 38 7.38 -23.29 2.23
C VAL A 38 5.90 -23.02 2.04
N THR A 39 5.26 -22.48 3.07
CA THR A 39 3.86 -22.05 3.03
C THR A 39 3.75 -20.54 2.91
N TYR A 40 2.78 -20.07 2.12
CA TYR A 40 2.55 -18.66 1.87
C TYR A 40 1.16 -18.24 2.33
N SER A 41 1.06 -17.03 2.82
CA SER A 41 -0.22 -16.39 3.14
C SER A 41 -0.33 -15.02 2.47
N ARG A 42 -1.55 -14.57 2.21
CA ARG A 42 -1.79 -13.23 1.67
C ARG A 42 -1.72 -12.20 2.79
N ILE A 43 -0.99 -11.11 2.57
CA ILE A 43 -0.88 -10.02 3.55
C ILE A 43 -2.24 -9.39 3.82
N TRP A 44 -3.04 -9.17 2.78
CA TRP A 44 -4.37 -8.57 2.91
C TRP A 44 -5.41 -9.53 3.52
N GLY A 45 -5.17 -10.83 3.42
CA GLY A 45 -6.08 -11.85 3.92
C GLY A 45 -7.44 -11.82 3.23
N LYS A 46 -8.50 -11.97 4.04
CA LYS A 46 -9.91 -11.98 3.61
C LYS A 46 -10.64 -10.66 3.86
N ASN A 47 -9.91 -9.57 4.01
CA ASN A 47 -10.46 -8.27 4.37
C ASN A 47 -10.85 -7.47 3.12
N ALA A 48 -11.83 -6.60 3.28
CA ALA A 48 -12.23 -5.64 2.28
C ALA A 48 -12.20 -4.22 2.85
N LEU A 49 -11.75 -3.27 2.06
CA LEU A 49 -11.70 -1.86 2.41
C LEU A 49 -12.37 -1.05 1.30
N LEU A 50 -13.41 -0.31 1.66
CA LEU A 50 -14.05 0.69 0.81
C LEU A 50 -13.65 2.06 1.34
N ILE A 51 -13.08 2.90 0.47
CA ILE A 51 -12.63 4.26 0.85
C ILE A 51 -13.05 5.27 -0.20
N TYR A 52 -13.38 6.45 0.27
CA TYR A 52 -13.55 7.60 -0.61
C TYR A 52 -12.20 8.29 -0.82
N VAL A 53 -11.83 8.45 -2.09
CA VAL A 53 -10.60 9.14 -2.51
C VAL A 53 -11.00 10.32 -3.40
N PRO A 54 -10.74 11.57 -2.99
CA PRO A 54 -11.06 12.72 -3.82
C PRO A 54 -10.10 12.81 -5.02
N SER A 55 -10.60 13.30 -6.14
CA SER A 55 -9.83 13.51 -7.37
C SER A 55 -8.69 14.52 -7.20
N VAL A 56 -8.89 15.51 -6.34
CA VAL A 56 -7.86 16.51 -6.01
C VAL A 56 -7.66 16.55 -4.50
N PRO A 57 -6.51 16.07 -4.01
CA PRO A 57 -6.20 16.10 -2.58
C PRO A 57 -5.98 17.54 -2.11
N SER A 58 -6.63 17.92 -1.02
CA SER A 58 -6.45 19.22 -0.38
C SER A 58 -6.72 19.13 1.12
N LEU A 59 -6.21 20.07 1.90
CA LEU A 59 -6.45 20.14 3.35
C LEU A 59 -7.92 20.30 3.74
N ARG A 60 -8.75 20.79 2.82
CA ARG A 60 -10.18 21.04 3.04
C ARG A 60 -11.07 19.97 2.41
N THR A 61 -10.49 19.01 1.69
CA THR A 61 -11.25 17.94 1.03
C THR A 61 -11.28 16.72 1.95
N PRO A 62 -12.47 16.25 2.35
CA PRO A 62 -12.57 15.05 3.18
C PRO A 62 -12.09 13.83 2.39
N ALA A 63 -11.31 12.97 3.05
CA ALA A 63 -10.85 11.69 2.54
C ALA A 63 -10.69 10.73 3.71
N ALA A 64 -10.74 9.44 3.44
CA ALA A 64 -10.51 8.40 4.46
C ALA A 64 -9.11 8.50 5.07
N GLY A 65 -8.11 8.82 4.26
CA GLY A 65 -6.75 9.01 4.71
C GLY A 65 -5.88 9.72 3.70
N TYR A 66 -4.77 10.23 4.18
CA TYR A 66 -3.74 10.88 3.37
C TYR A 66 -2.36 10.34 3.71
N THR A 67 -1.50 10.35 2.70
CA THR A 67 -0.07 10.17 2.88
C THR A 67 0.59 11.55 2.94
N PHE A 68 1.09 11.91 4.11
CA PHE A 68 1.83 13.14 4.32
C PHE A 68 3.30 12.89 4.01
N THR A 69 3.90 13.80 3.26
CA THR A 69 5.33 13.74 2.95
C THR A 69 6.01 14.99 3.43
N TRP A 70 7.16 14.84 4.09
CA TRP A 70 7.95 15.99 4.49
C TRP A 70 8.84 16.46 3.34
N ARG A 71 8.54 17.63 2.83
CA ARG A 71 9.24 18.23 1.71
C ARG A 71 10.48 18.99 2.19
N ARG A 72 11.52 18.27 2.58
CA ARG A 72 12.79 18.87 2.97
C ARG A 72 13.61 19.32 1.75
N VAL A 73 13.44 18.63 0.64
CA VAL A 73 14.10 18.92 -0.64
C VAL A 73 13.04 19.21 -1.69
N PRO A 74 13.15 20.26 -2.51
CA PRO A 74 12.17 20.58 -3.53
C PRO A 74 11.92 19.40 -4.47
N ASN A 75 10.65 19.03 -4.62
CA ASN A 75 10.12 18.04 -5.57
C ASN A 75 10.48 16.56 -5.38
N SER A 76 11.02 16.11 -4.25
CA SER A 76 11.37 14.71 -4.10
C SER A 76 10.75 14.06 -2.87
N LEU A 77 9.98 12.98 -3.07
CA LEU A 77 9.59 12.02 -2.04
C LEU A 77 10.79 11.21 -1.53
N ARG A 78 11.85 11.15 -2.32
CA ARG A 78 13.05 10.39 -2.05
C ARG A 78 14.26 11.29 -2.24
N TYR A 79 15.19 11.20 -1.33
CA TYR A 79 16.43 11.93 -1.36
C TYR A 79 17.60 10.94 -1.34
N ILE A 80 18.47 11.02 -2.34
CA ILE A 80 19.65 10.19 -2.44
C ILE A 80 20.86 11.08 -2.20
N LYS A 81 21.62 10.74 -1.17
CA LYS A 81 22.90 11.37 -0.83
C LYS A 81 24.02 10.40 -1.16
N ARG A 82 25.06 10.90 -1.81
CA ARG A 82 26.30 10.17 -2.07
C ARG A 82 27.42 10.85 -1.32
N MET A 83 28.23 10.08 -0.63
CA MET A 83 29.40 10.55 0.11
C MET A 83 30.54 9.60 -0.15
N ARG A 84 31.75 10.12 -0.27
CA ARG A 84 32.98 9.34 -0.27
C ARG A 84 33.48 9.24 1.17
N ASP A 85 33.75 8.03 1.64
CA ASP A 85 34.45 7.78 2.89
C ASP A 85 35.92 7.43 2.56
N GLU A 86 36.80 8.40 2.79
CA GLU A 86 38.22 8.25 2.46
C GLU A 86 38.94 7.26 3.40
N GLU A 87 38.49 7.13 4.67
CA GLU A 87 39.08 6.21 5.61
C GLU A 87 38.85 4.75 5.25
N ARG A 88 37.68 4.47 4.65
CA ARG A 88 37.29 3.12 4.24
C ARG A 88 37.43 2.86 2.75
N GLU A 89 37.89 3.85 1.99
CA GLU A 89 37.97 3.82 0.52
C GLU A 89 36.65 3.38 -0.15
N ALA A 90 35.51 3.73 0.45
CA ALA A 90 34.20 3.29 0.05
C ALA A 90 33.29 4.46 -0.36
N ASP A 91 32.37 4.20 -1.29
CA ASP A 91 31.30 5.14 -1.61
C ASP A 91 30.03 4.77 -0.84
N ILE A 92 29.54 5.72 -0.03
CA ILE A 92 28.31 5.58 0.74
C ILE A 92 27.16 6.18 -0.05
N ILE A 93 26.14 5.38 -0.31
CA ILE A 93 24.89 5.81 -0.93
C ILE A 93 23.78 5.71 0.12
N GLU A 94 23.22 6.83 0.51
CA GLU A 94 22.13 6.94 1.46
C GLU A 94 20.84 7.31 0.73
N ALA A 95 19.82 6.46 0.84
CA ALA A 95 18.49 6.71 0.29
C ALA A 95 17.51 7.00 1.43
N ASN A 96 16.94 8.19 1.43
CA ASN A 96 15.99 8.65 2.45
C ASN A 96 14.62 8.88 1.84
N ALA A 97 13.58 8.48 2.57
CA ALA A 97 12.20 8.81 2.27
C ALA A 97 11.47 9.19 3.57
N TYR A 98 10.75 10.32 3.55
CA TYR A 98 10.03 10.82 4.72
C TYR A 98 8.54 10.90 4.37
N TYR A 99 7.77 9.96 4.87
CA TYR A 99 6.32 9.93 4.69
C TYR A 99 5.64 9.32 5.91
N ASP A 100 4.40 9.70 6.11
CA ASP A 100 3.54 9.17 7.15
C ASP A 100 2.12 8.95 6.60
N HIS A 101 1.52 7.82 6.91
CA HIS A 101 0.16 7.50 6.51
C HIS A 101 -0.78 7.79 7.67
N LYS A 102 -1.78 8.65 7.46
CA LYS A 102 -2.77 8.97 8.50
C LYS A 102 -4.20 8.78 8.00
N VAL A 103 -5.02 8.17 8.85
CA VAL A 103 -6.46 8.18 8.70
C VAL A 103 -6.95 9.56 9.14
N THR A 104 -7.53 10.32 8.22
CA THR A 104 -8.00 11.70 8.46
C THR A 104 -9.51 11.78 8.65
N GLY A 105 -10.25 10.87 8.03
CA GLY A 105 -11.70 10.81 8.12
C GLY A 105 -12.19 9.38 8.16
N ALA A 106 -12.28 8.79 9.36
CA ALA A 106 -12.73 7.41 9.52
C ALA A 106 -14.15 7.16 8.97
N SER A 107 -15.00 8.19 8.95
CA SER A 107 -16.34 8.12 8.37
C SER A 107 -16.38 8.07 6.84
N ALA A 108 -15.26 8.39 6.17
CA ALA A 108 -15.13 8.32 4.71
C ALA A 108 -14.58 6.96 4.24
N GLY A 109 -14.53 5.97 5.12
CA GLY A 109 -14.09 4.61 4.80
C GLY A 109 -14.80 3.55 5.61
N LEU A 110 -14.91 2.36 5.05
CA LEU A 110 -15.47 1.15 5.69
C LEU A 110 -14.45 0.03 5.58
N PHE A 111 -14.03 -0.50 6.71
CA PHE A 111 -13.20 -1.70 6.76
C PHE A 111 -14.05 -2.90 7.21
N ALA A 112 -14.11 -3.92 6.39
CA ALA A 112 -14.78 -5.18 6.68
C ALA A 112 -13.73 -6.29 6.88
N SER A 113 -13.62 -6.80 8.09
CA SER A 113 -12.78 -7.95 8.40
C SER A 113 -13.48 -9.24 8.00
N ALA A 114 -12.72 -10.21 7.45
CA ALA A 114 -13.24 -11.51 7.02
C ALA A 114 -14.47 -11.40 6.08
N ALA A 115 -14.46 -10.43 5.18
CA ALA A 115 -15.56 -10.17 4.25
C ALA A 115 -15.72 -11.25 3.17
N VAL A 116 -14.72 -12.11 2.97
CA VAL A 116 -14.70 -13.18 1.97
C VAL A 116 -14.56 -14.52 2.67
N ALA A 117 -15.38 -15.48 2.25
CA ALA A 117 -15.37 -16.84 2.81
C ALA A 117 -14.12 -17.66 2.40
#